data_435aa122193790978e759a61f53ed246
#
_entry.id   435aa122193790978e759a61f53ed246
#
_cell.length_a   1.000
_cell.length_b   1.000
_cell.length_c   1.000
_cell.angle_alpha   90.00
_cell.angle_beta   90.00
_cell.angle_gamma   90.00
#
_symmetry.space_group_name_H-M   'P 1'
#
loop_
_entity.id
_entity.type
_entity.pdbx_description
1 polymer ?
#
loop_
_entity_poly.entity_id
_entity_poly.type
_entity_poly.pdbx_seq_one_letter_code
_entity_poly.pdbx_strand_id
1 'polypeptide(L)'
;MLEWYKVGEIMKIMKYGLITFFILSFILFALPFVLKGILNIGNITGMLVSFLCVLVALNSKQLYPYLTSKITITFVIIFLGIITFSSYKILSNINHPSNKETTVVVLGCRVKDKKPSLALKERLDKTYEYLNENKELNCVLSGGQGDNEEISEAECMYQYLVKKGINKKRLYLEDQSTSTRENILFSYKIIEKENLNKTITIITNEFHEYRAQTIASHLNIESYAISAKTAWWLFPTYFVREIFGMIYEFIF
;
A
#
# COMPACT_ATOMS: atom_id res chain seq x y z
N MET A 1 -40.51 -33.05 2.24
CA MET A 1 -40.05 -32.83 3.63
C MET A 1 -38.54 -32.94 3.76
N LEU A 2 -37.89 -34.00 3.25
CA LEU A 2 -36.44 -34.21 3.29
C LEU A 2 -35.62 -33.09 2.55
N GLU A 3 -36.08 -32.58 1.43
CA GLU A 3 -35.39 -31.51 0.67
C GLU A 3 -35.38 -30.19 1.44
N TRP A 4 -36.47 -29.78 2.06
CA TRP A 4 -36.55 -28.57 2.88
C TRP A 4 -35.65 -28.65 4.13
N TYR A 5 -35.52 -29.82 4.72
CA TYR A 5 -34.60 -30.07 5.82
C TYR A 5 -33.13 -29.88 5.37
N LYS A 6 -32.76 -30.47 4.24
CA LYS A 6 -31.41 -30.33 3.65
C LYS A 6 -31.09 -28.86 3.33
N VAL A 7 -32.02 -28.10 2.75
CA VAL A 7 -31.82 -26.67 2.47
C VAL A 7 -31.60 -25.89 3.78
N GLY A 8 -32.34 -26.17 4.83
CA GLY A 8 -32.15 -25.53 6.13
C GLY A 8 -30.78 -25.79 6.76
N GLU A 9 -30.27 -27.00 6.66
CA GLU A 9 -28.93 -27.36 7.15
C GLU A 9 -27.81 -26.69 6.31
N ILE A 10 -27.95 -26.67 4.99
CA ILE A 10 -26.99 -25.94 4.11
C ILE A 10 -26.95 -24.46 4.48
N MET A 11 -28.11 -23.83 4.67
CA MET A 11 -28.18 -22.42 5.06
C MET A 11 -27.51 -22.13 6.41
N LYS A 12 -27.64 -23.04 7.38
CA LYS A 12 -26.94 -22.94 8.67
C LYS A 12 -25.42 -23.03 8.49
N ILE A 13 -24.94 -24.04 7.73
CA ILE A 13 -23.50 -24.23 7.45
C ILE A 13 -22.94 -22.99 6.77
N MET A 14 -23.62 -22.45 5.76
CA MET A 14 -23.21 -21.21 5.08
C MET A 14 -23.15 -20.02 6.04
N LYS A 15 -24.16 -19.86 6.90
CA LYS A 15 -24.19 -18.77 7.91
C LYS A 15 -23.00 -18.85 8.85
N TYR A 16 -22.73 -20.03 9.44
CA TYR A 16 -21.61 -20.20 10.35
C TYR A 16 -20.27 -20.08 9.62
N GLY A 17 -20.16 -20.56 8.40
CA GLY A 17 -18.99 -20.36 7.54
C GLY A 17 -18.69 -18.88 7.30
N LEU A 18 -19.70 -18.07 6.99
CA LEU A 18 -19.56 -16.61 6.85
C LEU A 18 -19.13 -15.93 8.14
N ILE A 19 -19.72 -16.30 9.27
CA ILE A 19 -19.35 -15.75 10.58
C ILE A 19 -17.88 -16.05 10.88
N THR A 20 -17.46 -17.31 10.70
CA THR A 20 -16.07 -17.73 10.92
C THR A 20 -15.12 -16.94 10.00
N PHE A 21 -15.45 -16.79 8.72
CA PHE A 21 -14.65 -16.02 7.76
C PHE A 21 -14.47 -14.56 8.21
N PHE A 22 -15.53 -13.89 8.65
CA PHE A 22 -15.43 -12.50 9.09
C PHE A 22 -14.72 -12.34 10.44
N ILE A 23 -14.80 -13.32 11.34
CA ILE A 23 -14.00 -13.34 12.58
C ILE A 23 -12.50 -13.46 12.22
N LEU A 24 -12.13 -14.36 11.32
CA LEU A 24 -10.75 -14.51 10.87
C LEU A 24 -10.27 -13.25 10.13
N SER A 25 -11.11 -12.63 9.33
CA SER A 25 -10.82 -11.35 8.68
C SER A 25 -10.57 -10.24 9.71
N PHE A 26 -11.41 -10.13 10.75
CA PHE A 26 -11.20 -9.18 11.84
C PHE A 26 -9.84 -9.38 12.51
N ILE A 27 -9.50 -10.62 12.84
CA ILE A 27 -8.20 -10.97 13.44
C ILE A 27 -7.05 -10.55 12.51
N LEU A 28 -7.15 -10.85 11.21
CA LEU A 28 -6.14 -10.49 10.22
C LEU A 28 -5.89 -8.98 10.17
N PHE A 29 -6.95 -8.15 10.17
CA PHE A 29 -6.82 -6.69 10.20
C PHE A 29 -6.36 -6.14 11.56
N ALA A 30 -6.55 -6.88 12.67
CA ALA A 30 -6.05 -6.52 13.98
C ALA A 30 -4.55 -6.83 14.17
N LEU A 31 -4.01 -7.84 13.45
CA LEU A 31 -2.62 -8.29 13.60
C LEU A 31 -1.58 -7.16 13.53
N PRO A 32 -1.64 -6.20 12.57
CA PRO A 32 -0.65 -5.12 12.50
C PRO A 32 -0.60 -4.25 13.76
N PHE A 33 -1.77 -4.00 14.35
CA PHE A 33 -1.85 -3.26 15.61
C PHE A 33 -1.30 -4.07 16.79
N VAL A 34 -1.72 -5.32 16.93
CA VAL A 34 -1.31 -6.19 18.03
C VAL A 34 0.20 -6.49 18.01
N LEU A 35 0.74 -6.77 16.82
CA LEU A 35 2.15 -7.17 16.69
C LEU A 35 3.13 -6.00 16.66
N LYS A 36 2.75 -4.84 16.11
CA LYS A 36 3.67 -3.72 15.86
C LYS A 36 3.12 -2.34 16.22
N GLY A 37 1.92 -2.24 16.79
CA GLY A 37 1.29 -0.95 17.09
C GLY A 37 0.93 -0.14 15.84
N ILE A 38 0.78 -0.79 14.68
CA ILE A 38 0.46 -0.12 13.42
C ILE A 38 -1.05 0.06 13.34
N LEU A 39 -1.51 1.30 13.47
CA LEU A 39 -2.90 1.70 13.31
C LEU A 39 -3.03 2.69 12.15
N ASN A 40 -3.89 2.38 11.18
CA ASN A 40 -4.20 3.25 10.05
C ASN A 40 -5.64 3.00 9.55
N ILE A 41 -6.11 3.82 8.61
CA ILE A 41 -7.48 3.71 8.08
C ILE A 41 -7.78 2.33 7.48
N GLY A 42 -6.78 1.63 6.93
CA GLY A 42 -6.99 0.31 6.33
C GLY A 42 -7.37 -0.75 7.34
N ASN A 43 -6.63 -0.87 8.46
CA ASN A 43 -6.99 -1.87 9.47
C ASN A 43 -8.21 -1.46 10.31
N ILE A 44 -8.42 -0.16 10.57
CA ILE A 44 -9.66 0.32 11.22
C ILE A 44 -10.87 -0.07 10.36
N THR A 45 -10.85 0.24 9.07
CA THR A 45 -11.94 -0.09 8.15
C THR A 45 -12.14 -1.61 8.03
N GLY A 46 -11.05 -2.37 7.87
CA GLY A 46 -11.13 -3.83 7.78
C GLY A 46 -11.74 -4.47 9.02
N MET A 47 -11.34 -4.04 10.22
CA MET A 47 -11.94 -4.50 11.48
C MET A 47 -13.41 -4.11 11.60
N LEU A 48 -13.76 -2.86 11.29
CA LEU A 48 -15.13 -2.35 11.37
C LEU A 48 -16.06 -3.10 10.40
N VAL A 49 -15.66 -3.25 9.14
CA VAL A 49 -16.43 -3.98 8.13
C VAL A 49 -16.62 -5.45 8.54
N SER A 50 -15.54 -6.10 8.97
CA SER A 50 -15.62 -7.50 9.44
C SER A 50 -16.58 -7.66 10.62
N PHE A 51 -16.52 -6.76 11.59
CA PHE A 51 -17.41 -6.76 12.75
C PHE A 51 -18.88 -6.54 12.35
N LEU A 52 -19.15 -5.54 11.50
CA LEU A 52 -20.51 -5.28 10.99
C LEU A 52 -21.05 -6.47 10.21
N CYS A 53 -20.23 -7.12 9.38
CA CYS A 53 -20.65 -8.33 8.66
C CYS A 53 -21.01 -9.48 9.58
N VAL A 54 -20.31 -9.68 10.71
CA VAL A 54 -20.70 -10.65 11.74
C VAL A 54 -22.07 -10.29 12.34
N LEU A 55 -22.30 -9.02 12.70
CA LEU A 55 -23.59 -8.58 13.24
C LEU A 55 -24.74 -8.80 12.24
N VAL A 56 -24.51 -8.48 10.96
CA VAL A 56 -25.49 -8.72 9.89
C VAL A 56 -25.77 -10.21 9.74
N ALA A 57 -24.76 -11.07 9.74
CA ALA A 57 -24.93 -12.51 9.64
C ALA A 57 -25.72 -13.08 10.83
N LEU A 58 -25.45 -12.61 12.05
CA LEU A 58 -26.18 -13.02 13.26
C LEU A 58 -27.67 -12.63 13.20
N ASN A 59 -27.98 -11.41 12.74
CA ASN A 59 -29.30 -10.84 12.69
C ASN A 59 -29.96 -10.95 11.30
N SER A 60 -29.48 -11.85 10.45
CA SER A 60 -29.88 -11.94 9.03
C SER A 60 -31.39 -12.07 8.80
N LYS A 61 -32.12 -12.78 9.68
CA LYS A 61 -33.60 -12.91 9.59
C LYS A 61 -34.33 -11.57 9.77
N GLN A 62 -33.89 -10.75 10.74
CA GLN A 62 -34.52 -9.45 11.04
C GLN A 62 -34.12 -8.40 9.99
N LEU A 63 -32.88 -8.49 9.46
CA LEU A 63 -32.37 -7.56 8.47
C LEU A 63 -32.74 -7.93 7.02
N TYR A 64 -33.33 -9.09 6.79
CA TYR A 64 -33.68 -9.59 5.46
C TYR A 64 -34.40 -8.55 4.57
N PRO A 65 -35.47 -7.86 5.03
CA PRO A 65 -36.17 -6.88 4.20
C PRO A 65 -35.29 -5.72 3.77
N TYR A 66 -34.35 -5.30 4.62
CA TYR A 66 -33.42 -4.21 4.33
C TYR A 66 -32.32 -4.67 3.40
N LEU A 67 -31.77 -5.87 3.61
CA LEU A 67 -30.69 -6.45 2.77
C LEU A 67 -31.16 -6.73 1.34
N THR A 68 -32.44 -7.06 1.17
CA THR A 68 -33.03 -7.32 -0.16
C THR A 68 -33.66 -6.09 -0.80
N SER A 69 -33.57 -4.91 -0.15
CA SER A 69 -34.07 -3.68 -0.74
C SER A 69 -33.23 -3.29 -1.98
N LYS A 70 -33.91 -2.78 -3.02
CA LYS A 70 -33.22 -2.33 -4.25
C LYS A 70 -32.11 -1.30 -3.97
N ILE A 71 -32.35 -0.41 -3.01
CA ILE A 71 -31.40 0.62 -2.60
C ILE A 71 -30.13 -0.03 -2.04
N THR A 72 -30.25 -0.94 -1.07
CA THR A 72 -29.11 -1.65 -0.47
C THR A 72 -28.34 -2.44 -1.52
N ILE A 73 -29.02 -3.18 -2.39
CA ILE A 73 -28.40 -3.95 -3.47
C ILE A 73 -27.63 -3.03 -4.40
N THR A 74 -28.20 -1.88 -4.81
CA THR A 74 -27.50 -0.91 -5.67
C THR A 74 -26.23 -0.37 -5.00
N PHE A 75 -26.30 0.02 -3.71
CA PHE A 75 -25.11 0.48 -2.98
C PHE A 75 -24.03 -0.60 -2.89
N VAL A 76 -24.42 -1.85 -2.61
CA VAL A 76 -23.46 -2.97 -2.55
C VAL A 76 -22.80 -3.21 -3.90
N ILE A 77 -23.55 -3.17 -5.01
CA ILE A 77 -22.99 -3.32 -6.36
C ILE A 77 -22.00 -2.21 -6.69
N ILE A 78 -22.35 -0.95 -6.42
CA ILE A 78 -21.46 0.20 -6.64
C ILE A 78 -20.19 0.04 -5.79
N PHE A 79 -20.33 -0.29 -4.51
CA PHE A 79 -19.21 -0.48 -3.59
C PHE A 79 -18.26 -1.59 -4.04
N LEU A 80 -18.83 -2.75 -4.42
CA LEU A 80 -18.04 -3.87 -4.97
C LEU A 80 -17.38 -3.49 -6.30
N GLY A 81 -18.05 -2.71 -7.15
CA GLY A 81 -17.47 -2.18 -8.39
C GLY A 81 -16.24 -1.32 -8.12
N ILE A 82 -16.32 -0.39 -7.17
CA ILE A 82 -15.18 0.46 -6.78
C ILE A 82 -14.01 -0.38 -6.24
N ILE A 83 -14.28 -1.33 -5.34
CA ILE A 83 -13.24 -2.21 -4.78
C ILE A 83 -12.60 -3.05 -5.90
N THR A 84 -13.40 -3.66 -6.76
CA THR A 84 -12.90 -4.52 -7.84
C THR A 84 -12.04 -3.72 -8.83
N PHE A 85 -12.51 -2.53 -9.24
CA PHE A 85 -11.76 -1.64 -10.12
C PHE A 85 -10.44 -1.19 -9.50
N SER A 86 -10.46 -0.73 -8.24
CA SER A 86 -9.25 -0.32 -7.53
C SER A 86 -8.27 -1.47 -7.35
N SER A 87 -8.78 -2.66 -6.98
CA SER A 87 -7.96 -3.87 -6.84
C SER A 87 -7.31 -4.27 -8.16
N TYR A 88 -8.07 -4.24 -9.26
CA TYR A 88 -7.53 -4.50 -10.60
C TYR A 88 -6.40 -3.53 -10.95
N LYS A 89 -6.59 -2.23 -10.72
CA LYS A 89 -5.57 -1.20 -10.99
C LYS A 89 -4.30 -1.39 -10.17
N ILE A 90 -4.43 -1.67 -8.87
CA ILE A 90 -3.28 -1.94 -8.01
C ILE A 90 -2.54 -3.19 -8.49
N LEU A 91 -3.25 -4.31 -8.67
CA LEU A 91 -2.63 -5.60 -8.96
C LEU A 91 -2.05 -5.69 -10.37
N SER A 92 -2.67 -5.03 -11.36
CA SER A 92 -2.18 -5.02 -12.75
C SER A 92 -0.94 -4.14 -12.96
N ASN A 93 -0.59 -3.29 -11.99
CA ASN A 93 0.57 -2.39 -12.08
C ASN A 93 1.74 -2.81 -11.19
N ILE A 94 1.74 -4.03 -10.67
CA ILE A 94 2.81 -4.55 -9.85
C ILE A 94 4.04 -4.89 -10.71
N ASN A 95 5.19 -4.32 -10.34
CA ASN A 95 6.50 -4.64 -10.88
C ASN A 95 6.63 -4.42 -12.40
N HIS A 96 6.71 -3.15 -12.80
CA HIS A 96 6.95 -2.73 -14.18
C HIS A 96 8.39 -2.19 -14.33
N PRO A 97 9.41 -3.06 -14.41
CA PRO A 97 10.80 -2.66 -14.53
C PRO A 97 11.09 -2.00 -15.89
N SER A 98 12.07 -1.10 -15.92
CA SER A 98 12.58 -0.49 -17.13
C SER A 98 13.66 -1.37 -17.76
N ASN A 99 13.71 -1.40 -19.09
CA ASN A 99 14.86 -1.89 -19.85
C ASN A 99 15.85 -0.75 -20.23
N LYS A 100 15.57 0.50 -19.80
CA LYS A 100 16.38 1.68 -20.06
C LYS A 100 17.17 2.04 -18.79
N GLU A 101 18.27 2.78 -18.97
CA GLU A 101 18.89 3.48 -17.85
C GLU A 101 17.93 4.47 -17.21
N THR A 102 17.83 4.46 -15.90
CA THR A 102 16.93 5.32 -15.13
C THR A 102 17.62 5.84 -13.88
N THR A 103 17.09 6.92 -13.31
CA THR A 103 17.43 7.29 -11.93
C THR A 103 16.46 6.58 -10.99
N VAL A 104 16.98 5.88 -9.99
CA VAL A 104 16.17 5.23 -8.97
C VAL A 104 15.61 6.27 -8.00
N VAL A 105 14.32 6.19 -7.68
CA VAL A 105 13.67 7.01 -6.64
C VAL A 105 13.04 6.07 -5.61
N VAL A 106 13.56 6.10 -4.38
CA VAL A 106 13.00 5.30 -3.28
C VAL A 106 12.06 6.17 -2.48
N LEU A 107 10.78 5.77 -2.42
CA LEU A 107 9.79 6.50 -1.64
C LEU A 107 9.88 6.12 -0.16
N GLY A 108 9.93 7.12 0.68
CA GLY A 108 9.95 6.96 2.13
C GLY A 108 8.66 6.36 2.69
N CYS A 109 8.77 5.86 3.90
CA CYS A 109 7.67 5.32 4.69
C CYS A 109 8.12 5.24 6.14
N ARG A 110 7.57 5.94 6.99
CA ARG A 110 7.73 6.02 8.45
C ARG A 110 9.04 5.47 9.07
N VAL A 111 9.69 6.29 9.87
CA VAL A 111 10.84 5.96 10.71
C VAL A 111 10.39 5.86 12.18
N LYS A 112 11.00 4.99 12.96
CA LYS A 112 10.79 4.89 14.40
C LYS A 112 12.12 4.60 15.09
N ASP A 113 12.44 5.35 16.13
CA ASP A 113 13.69 5.20 16.91
C ASP A 113 14.93 5.19 15.99
N LYS A 114 14.98 6.12 15.02
CA LYS A 114 16.02 6.23 13.95
C LYS A 114 16.20 4.96 13.10
N LYS A 115 15.21 4.08 13.11
CA LYS A 115 15.23 2.83 12.32
C LYS A 115 14.09 2.81 11.32
N PRO A 116 14.28 2.18 10.16
CA PRO A 116 13.19 2.04 9.21
C PRO A 116 12.06 1.18 9.78
N SER A 117 10.81 1.61 9.55
CA SER A 117 9.66 0.72 9.76
C SER A 117 9.80 -0.55 8.92
N LEU A 118 8.97 -1.58 9.18
CA LEU A 118 9.06 -2.82 8.41
C LEU A 118 8.87 -2.58 6.91
N ALA A 119 7.87 -1.78 6.52
CA ALA A 119 7.63 -1.46 5.12
C ALA A 119 8.80 -0.68 4.49
N LEU A 120 9.36 0.29 5.21
CA LEU A 120 10.55 1.01 4.73
C LEU A 120 11.77 0.08 4.60
N LYS A 121 11.95 -0.84 5.55
CA LYS A 121 13.03 -1.84 5.48
C LYS A 121 12.88 -2.75 4.26
N GLU A 122 11.68 -3.21 3.94
CA GLU A 122 11.39 -4.01 2.74
C GLU A 122 11.77 -3.26 1.47
N ARG A 123 11.44 -1.96 1.37
CA ARG A 123 11.87 -1.09 0.26
C ARG A 123 13.39 -0.98 0.18
N LEU A 124 14.06 -0.78 1.31
CA LEU A 124 15.52 -0.63 1.36
C LEU A 124 16.26 -1.92 1.02
N ASP A 125 15.74 -3.07 1.46
CA ASP A 125 16.31 -4.36 1.07
C ASP A 125 16.19 -4.57 -0.44
N LYS A 126 15.03 -4.24 -1.04
CA LYS A 126 14.84 -4.29 -2.50
C LYS A 126 15.71 -3.29 -3.24
N THR A 127 15.85 -2.07 -2.70
CA THR A 127 16.74 -1.04 -3.27
C THR A 127 18.19 -1.51 -3.26
N TYR A 128 18.64 -2.11 -2.17
CA TYR A 128 19.99 -2.66 -2.06
C TYR A 128 20.25 -3.73 -3.13
N GLU A 129 19.35 -4.71 -3.28
CA GLU A 129 19.46 -5.74 -4.32
C GLU A 129 19.59 -5.10 -5.70
N TYR A 130 18.67 -4.20 -6.05
CA TYR A 130 18.63 -3.56 -7.36
C TYR A 130 19.86 -2.69 -7.66
N LEU A 131 20.32 -1.87 -6.71
CA LEU A 131 21.51 -1.05 -6.87
C LEU A 131 22.82 -1.85 -6.87
N ASN A 132 22.82 -3.03 -6.26
CA ASN A 132 24.00 -3.91 -6.28
C ASN A 132 24.13 -4.67 -7.61
N GLU A 133 23.02 -4.99 -8.26
CA GLU A 133 22.98 -5.55 -9.62
C GLU A 133 23.29 -4.49 -10.69
N ASN A 134 22.91 -3.22 -10.45
CA ASN A 134 23.05 -2.08 -11.37
C ASN A 134 23.96 -1.01 -10.75
N LYS A 135 25.27 -1.23 -10.81
CA LYS A 135 26.27 -0.44 -10.06
C LYS A 135 26.45 1.00 -10.58
N GLU A 136 26.02 1.30 -11.79
CA GLU A 136 26.09 2.62 -12.45
C GLU A 136 24.91 3.52 -12.13
N LEU A 137 23.78 2.97 -11.67
CA LEU A 137 22.58 3.76 -11.41
C LEU A 137 22.72 4.65 -10.18
N ASN A 138 22.22 5.87 -10.29
CA ASN A 138 22.06 6.82 -9.20
C ASN A 138 20.70 6.63 -8.53
N CYS A 139 20.61 7.04 -7.26
CA CYS A 139 19.41 6.82 -6.44
C CYS A 139 19.09 8.06 -5.61
N VAL A 140 17.88 8.59 -5.74
CA VAL A 140 17.30 9.60 -4.86
C VAL A 140 16.51 8.90 -3.76
N LEU A 141 16.84 9.22 -2.51
CA LEU A 141 16.15 8.73 -1.32
C LEU A 141 15.22 9.84 -0.85
N SER A 142 13.91 9.64 -1.01
CA SER A 142 12.94 10.71 -0.83
C SER A 142 11.98 10.43 0.31
N GLY A 143 11.93 11.35 1.26
CA GLY A 143 11.04 11.33 2.41
C GLY A 143 11.50 12.30 3.50
N GLY A 144 10.65 13.24 3.84
CA GLY A 144 10.90 14.23 4.89
C GLY A 144 10.85 13.62 6.29
N GLN A 145 10.79 14.49 7.28
CA GLN A 145 10.71 14.12 8.68
C GLN A 145 9.27 14.30 9.19
N GLY A 146 8.64 13.21 9.60
CA GLY A 146 7.32 13.27 10.23
C GLY A 146 7.39 13.81 11.67
N ASP A 147 6.26 14.33 12.18
CA ASP A 147 6.17 14.96 13.52
C ASP A 147 6.70 14.09 14.68
N ASN A 148 6.62 12.78 14.54
CA ASN A 148 7.06 11.82 15.57
C ASN A 148 8.34 11.07 15.16
N GLU A 149 9.14 11.63 14.28
CA GLU A 149 10.38 11.05 13.78
C GLU A 149 11.58 11.87 14.25
N GLU A 150 12.65 11.21 14.65
CA GLU A 150 13.87 11.87 15.13
C GLU A 150 14.81 12.30 13.98
N ILE A 151 14.69 11.66 12.84
CA ILE A 151 15.43 11.94 11.60
C ILE A 151 14.49 11.83 10.41
N SER A 152 14.83 12.44 9.28
CA SER A 152 14.06 12.29 8.05
C SER A 152 14.08 10.84 7.54
N GLU A 153 13.06 10.47 6.79
CA GLU A 153 13.02 9.17 6.13
C GLU A 153 14.20 9.01 5.15
N ALA A 154 14.55 10.08 4.42
CA ALA A 154 15.71 10.10 3.52
C ALA A 154 17.02 9.82 4.24
N GLU A 155 17.25 10.45 5.39
CA GLU A 155 18.47 10.22 6.19
C GLU A 155 18.52 8.78 6.72
N CYS A 156 17.40 8.25 7.21
CA CYS A 156 17.31 6.86 7.65
C CYS A 156 17.65 5.87 6.52
N MET A 157 17.12 6.12 5.31
CA MET A 157 17.39 5.33 4.12
C MET A 157 18.88 5.39 3.72
N TYR A 158 19.46 6.58 3.74
CA TYR A 158 20.87 6.79 3.44
C TYR A 158 21.78 6.01 4.38
N GLN A 159 21.58 6.16 5.69
CA GLN A 159 22.36 5.43 6.69
C GLN A 159 22.26 3.91 6.50
N TYR A 160 21.08 3.41 6.19
CA TYR A 160 20.85 1.98 5.95
C TYR A 160 21.63 1.47 4.74
N LEU A 161 21.51 2.15 3.58
CA LEU A 161 22.14 1.71 2.34
C LEU A 161 23.67 1.86 2.38
N VAL A 162 24.18 2.94 2.98
CA VAL A 162 25.63 3.14 3.21
C VAL A 162 26.18 2.03 4.10
N LYS A 163 25.49 1.67 5.18
CA LYS A 163 25.90 0.55 6.05
C LYS A 163 25.90 -0.79 5.32
N LYS A 164 25.04 -0.96 4.31
CA LYS A 164 25.00 -2.14 3.43
C LYS A 164 26.09 -2.13 2.35
N GLY A 165 26.85 -1.04 2.20
CA GLY A 165 27.97 -0.93 1.26
C GLY A 165 27.67 -0.22 -0.06
N ILE A 166 26.50 0.41 -0.21
CA ILE A 166 26.21 1.24 -1.39
C ILE A 166 27.10 2.49 -1.36
N ASN A 167 27.70 2.82 -2.51
CA ASN A 167 28.57 3.98 -2.63
C ASN A 167 27.79 5.29 -2.39
N LYS A 168 28.26 6.09 -1.44
CA LYS A 168 27.65 7.38 -1.06
C LYS A 168 27.47 8.34 -2.23
N LYS A 169 28.37 8.32 -3.22
CA LYS A 169 28.33 9.20 -4.40
C LYS A 169 27.13 8.93 -5.31
N ARG A 170 26.48 7.79 -5.16
CA ARG A 170 25.31 7.39 -5.92
C ARG A 170 23.98 7.76 -5.23
N LEU A 171 24.04 8.24 -3.97
CA LEU A 171 22.86 8.46 -3.13
C LEU A 171 22.64 9.96 -2.95
N TYR A 172 21.47 10.44 -3.34
CA TYR A 172 21.01 11.81 -3.20
C TYR A 172 19.84 11.85 -2.21
N LEU A 173 19.81 12.81 -1.30
CA LEU A 173 18.77 12.93 -0.28
C LEU A 173 17.77 14.00 -0.68
N GLU A 174 16.50 13.65 -0.56
CA GLU A 174 15.36 14.55 -0.61
C GLU A 174 14.60 14.40 0.73
N ASP A 175 14.72 15.38 1.61
CA ASP A 175 14.26 15.32 3.00
C ASP A 175 13.20 16.38 3.37
N GLN A 176 12.59 17.02 2.36
CA GLN A 176 11.64 18.11 2.55
C GLN A 176 10.18 17.70 2.29
N SER A 177 9.96 16.58 1.62
CA SER A 177 8.65 16.14 1.20
C SER A 177 7.76 15.66 2.36
N THR A 178 6.47 15.97 2.27
CA THR A 178 5.43 15.57 3.25
C THR A 178 4.33 14.70 2.64
N SER A 179 4.39 14.48 1.32
CA SER A 179 3.41 13.69 0.56
C SER A 179 4.08 12.91 -0.57
N THR A 180 3.39 11.89 -1.10
CA THR A 180 3.90 11.13 -2.24
C THR A 180 4.12 12.01 -3.47
N ARG A 181 3.25 13.01 -3.68
CA ARG A 181 3.39 13.97 -4.78
C ARG A 181 4.66 14.81 -4.63
N GLU A 182 4.94 15.29 -3.42
CA GLU A 182 6.16 16.04 -3.13
C GLU A 182 7.40 15.16 -3.21
N ASN A 183 7.34 13.90 -2.74
CA ASN A 183 8.42 12.95 -2.89
C ASN A 183 8.88 12.85 -4.36
N ILE A 184 7.93 12.66 -5.27
CA ILE A 184 8.24 12.53 -6.71
C ILE A 184 8.70 13.86 -7.29
N LEU A 185 8.00 14.95 -7.01
CA LEU A 185 8.31 16.27 -7.53
C LEU A 185 9.68 16.79 -7.07
N PHE A 186 9.98 16.64 -5.77
CA PHE A 186 11.25 17.15 -5.22
C PHE A 186 12.42 16.25 -5.61
N SER A 187 12.22 14.92 -5.70
CA SER A 187 13.20 14.01 -6.30
C SER A 187 13.52 14.41 -7.73
N TYR A 188 12.51 14.77 -8.52
CA TYR A 188 12.73 15.17 -9.91
C TYR A 188 13.51 16.47 -10.02
N LYS A 189 13.30 17.44 -9.13
CA LYS A 189 14.11 18.67 -9.05
C LYS A 189 15.59 18.37 -8.76
N ILE A 190 15.88 17.39 -7.89
CA ILE A 190 17.25 16.93 -7.63
C ILE A 190 17.84 16.29 -8.88
N ILE A 191 17.07 15.43 -9.56
CA ILE A 191 17.47 14.76 -10.81
C ILE A 191 17.85 15.80 -11.87
N GLU A 192 17.08 16.85 -12.04
CA GLU A 192 17.39 17.94 -12.98
C GLU A 192 18.62 18.74 -12.57
N LYS A 193 18.73 19.11 -11.29
CA LYS A 193 19.88 19.87 -10.76
C LYS A 193 21.20 19.12 -10.90
N GLU A 194 21.20 17.83 -10.64
CA GLU A 194 22.38 16.97 -10.68
C GLU A 194 22.64 16.36 -12.08
N ASN A 195 21.84 16.75 -13.10
CA ASN A 195 21.91 16.23 -14.48
C ASN A 195 21.85 14.70 -14.56
N LEU A 196 21.01 14.09 -13.74
CA LEU A 196 20.77 12.64 -13.76
C LEU A 196 19.78 12.27 -14.87
N ASN A 197 19.61 10.96 -15.12
CA ASN A 197 18.64 10.47 -16.09
C ASN A 197 17.21 10.85 -15.66
N LYS A 198 16.46 11.51 -16.54
CA LYS A 198 15.12 12.04 -16.27
C LYS A 198 14.01 10.97 -16.27
N THR A 199 14.27 9.81 -16.84
CA THR A 199 13.39 8.65 -16.68
C THR A 199 13.65 8.03 -15.32
N ILE A 200 12.63 7.78 -14.52
CA ILE A 200 12.79 7.30 -13.15
C ILE A 200 12.31 5.87 -12.96
N THR A 201 12.95 5.13 -12.06
CA THR A 201 12.47 3.86 -11.53
C THR A 201 12.08 4.05 -10.06
N ILE A 202 10.79 3.99 -9.77
CA ILE A 202 10.27 4.13 -8.41
C ILE A 202 10.39 2.79 -7.70
N ILE A 203 11.02 2.76 -6.52
CA ILE A 203 11.02 1.61 -5.62
C ILE A 203 10.09 1.91 -4.44
N THR A 204 9.03 1.12 -4.35
CA THR A 204 8.05 1.21 -3.27
C THR A 204 7.41 -0.17 -3.01
N ASN A 205 6.49 -0.29 -2.05
CA ASN A 205 5.76 -1.54 -1.86
C ASN A 205 4.71 -1.75 -2.97
N GLU A 206 4.45 -3.00 -3.31
CA GLU A 206 3.60 -3.41 -4.44
C GLU A 206 2.20 -2.79 -4.43
N PHE A 207 1.60 -2.58 -3.26
CA PHE A 207 0.29 -1.95 -3.14
C PHE A 207 0.29 -0.47 -3.53
N HIS A 208 1.45 0.20 -3.46
CA HIS A 208 1.59 1.66 -3.63
C HIS A 208 2.04 2.07 -5.04
N GLU A 209 2.52 1.14 -5.87
CA GLU A 209 3.11 1.43 -7.18
C GLU A 209 2.16 2.16 -8.12
N TYR A 210 0.93 1.67 -8.23
CA TYR A 210 -0.05 2.29 -9.14
C TYR A 210 -0.25 3.78 -8.83
N ARG A 211 -0.45 4.16 -7.56
CA ARG A 211 -0.63 5.57 -7.19
C ARG A 211 0.63 6.38 -7.41
N ALA A 212 1.80 5.86 -7.08
CA ALA A 212 3.07 6.55 -7.31
C ALA A 212 3.31 6.81 -8.81
N GLN A 213 3.07 5.82 -9.68
CA GLN A 213 3.19 6.00 -11.13
C GLN A 213 2.10 6.95 -11.70
N THR A 214 0.88 6.91 -11.18
CA THR A 214 -0.18 7.84 -11.56
C THR A 214 0.23 9.29 -11.24
N ILE A 215 0.77 9.53 -10.05
CA ILE A 215 1.29 10.85 -9.64
C ILE A 215 2.46 11.29 -10.55
N ALA A 216 3.41 10.40 -10.86
CA ALA A 216 4.49 10.71 -11.80
C ALA A 216 3.96 11.08 -13.18
N SER A 217 2.97 10.36 -13.68
CA SER A 217 2.30 10.66 -14.95
C SER A 217 1.60 12.02 -14.95
N HIS A 218 0.91 12.38 -13.87
CA HIS A 218 0.30 13.73 -13.71
C HIS A 218 1.33 14.86 -13.65
N LEU A 219 2.57 14.54 -13.27
CA LEU A 219 3.71 15.47 -13.29
C LEU A 219 4.47 15.43 -14.63
N ASN A 220 4.00 14.68 -15.63
CA ASN A 220 4.67 14.44 -16.93
C ASN A 220 6.08 13.83 -16.77
N ILE A 221 6.28 12.97 -15.77
CA ILE A 221 7.53 12.26 -15.52
C ILE A 221 7.39 10.81 -16.00
N GLU A 222 8.25 10.38 -16.95
CA GLU A 222 8.31 8.98 -17.38
C GLU A 222 8.81 8.11 -16.23
N SER A 223 8.00 7.14 -15.81
CA SER A 223 8.31 6.32 -14.64
C SER A 223 8.03 4.84 -14.85
N TYR A 224 8.89 4.03 -14.26
CA TYR A 224 8.79 2.58 -14.10
C TYR A 224 8.74 2.26 -12.62
N ALA A 225 8.45 1.00 -12.25
CA ALA A 225 8.36 0.62 -10.85
C ALA A 225 8.98 -0.76 -10.57
N ILE A 226 9.56 -0.88 -9.39
CA ILE A 226 10.07 -2.13 -8.84
C ILE A 226 9.48 -2.34 -7.45
N SER A 227 8.84 -3.49 -7.29
CA SER A 227 8.13 -3.86 -6.07
C SER A 227 9.06 -4.29 -4.95
N ALA A 228 8.90 -3.68 -3.79
CA ALA A 228 9.29 -4.28 -2.53
C ALA A 228 8.12 -5.10 -1.97
N LYS A 229 8.35 -6.39 -1.71
CA LYS A 229 7.30 -7.30 -1.26
C LYS A 229 6.93 -7.05 0.20
N THR A 230 5.67 -6.73 0.44
CA THR A 230 5.13 -6.51 1.78
C THR A 230 4.89 -7.83 2.52
N ALA A 231 5.18 -7.86 3.81
CA ALA A 231 4.84 -8.98 4.67
C ALA A 231 3.33 -9.30 4.56
N TRP A 232 2.99 -10.59 4.35
CA TRP A 232 1.64 -11.05 4.02
C TRP A 232 0.54 -10.58 4.99
N TRP A 233 0.87 -10.47 6.28
CA TRP A 233 -0.06 -10.03 7.32
C TRP A 233 -0.25 -8.49 7.39
N LEU A 234 0.64 -7.72 6.75
CA LEU A 234 0.53 -6.26 6.57
C LEU A 234 -0.19 -5.89 5.28
N PHE A 235 -0.05 -6.72 4.24
CA PHE A 235 -0.57 -6.43 2.91
C PHE A 235 -2.07 -6.05 2.91
N PRO A 236 -3.00 -6.79 3.54
CA PRO A 236 -4.43 -6.45 3.53
C PRO A 236 -4.71 -5.05 4.07
N THR A 237 -4.04 -4.68 5.16
CA THR A 237 -4.19 -3.38 5.81
C THR A 237 -3.73 -2.23 4.91
N TYR A 238 -2.55 -2.37 4.31
CA TYR A 238 -2.02 -1.34 3.41
C TYR A 238 -2.77 -1.32 2.07
N PHE A 239 -3.22 -2.45 1.58
CA PHE A 239 -4.03 -2.55 0.38
C PHE A 239 -5.36 -1.78 0.52
N VAL A 240 -6.09 -1.99 1.62
CA VAL A 240 -7.32 -1.23 1.90
C VAL A 240 -7.02 0.26 2.06
N ARG A 241 -5.95 0.63 2.76
CA ARG A 241 -5.50 2.03 2.86
C ARG A 241 -5.23 2.64 1.48
N GLU A 242 -4.65 1.88 0.59
CA GLU A 242 -4.30 2.36 -0.75
C GLU A 242 -5.53 2.60 -1.62
N ILE A 243 -6.61 1.81 -1.46
CA ILE A 243 -7.91 2.10 -2.11
C ILE A 243 -8.40 3.50 -1.73
N PHE A 244 -8.31 3.89 -0.45
CA PHE A 244 -8.63 5.27 -0.02
C PHE A 244 -7.69 6.31 -0.64
N GLY A 245 -6.39 6.01 -0.70
CA GLY A 245 -5.40 6.89 -1.34
C GLY A 245 -5.68 7.11 -2.81
N MET A 246 -6.09 6.08 -3.54
CA MET A 246 -6.51 6.18 -4.94
C MET A 246 -7.76 7.06 -5.09
N ILE A 247 -8.79 6.84 -4.27
CA ILE A 247 -10.02 7.65 -4.31
C ILE A 247 -9.68 9.13 -4.07
N TYR A 248 -8.80 9.42 -3.10
CA TYR A 248 -8.34 10.77 -2.84
C TYR A 248 -7.64 11.39 -4.07
N GLU A 249 -6.71 10.68 -4.70
CA GLU A 249 -5.98 11.15 -5.88
C GLU A 249 -6.87 11.36 -7.12
N PHE A 250 -8.02 10.65 -7.21
CA PHE A 250 -9.00 10.85 -8.29
C PHE A 250 -9.92 12.06 -8.06
N ILE A 251 -10.09 12.50 -6.82
CA ILE A 251 -11.01 13.60 -6.47
C ILE A 251 -10.28 14.94 -6.41
N PHE A 252 -9.03 14.94 -5.96
CA PHE A 252 -8.20 16.12 -5.68
C PHE A 252 -6.90 16.12 -6.48
#